data_7a89b4a40a03ebac2a9f0f882d8df5ac
#
_entry.id   7a89b4a40a03ebac2a9f0f882d8df5ac
#
_cell.length_a   1.000
_cell.length_b   1.000
_cell.length_c   1.000
_cell.angle_alpha   90.00
_cell.angle_beta   90.00
_cell.angle_gamma   90.00
#
_symmetry.space_group_name_H-M   'P 1'
#
loop_
_entity.id
_entity.type
_entity.pdbx_description
1 polymer ?
#
loop_
_entity_poly.entity_id
_entity_poly.type
_entity_poly.pdbx_seq_one_letter_code
_entity_poly.pdbx_strand_id
1 'polypeptide(L)'
;MQPELKVRKILGKTYLNENRLADALEVFSKILMDYPNDLETLHILGNFYLASGDGKTARKIYVRALQLDPGNKVIQRQVALAEEIGDTGFEEPVPTDLPAVSRLLQRLTGKVQTISEEDIMRAADLLNKIVNSESPAELVASHLDDIDELLPALIELNIRQAYTDGLPELAESLRSLQLNIDYQLTAKEQNDLLQDGNDESPTAHFNGKILFLLPELVQKSNRMNLLKSTLESFGCGVSEKKEYNPTRDAKPDVVITSNPHLNPSLVESLSLLSSIDVPIILDLDTDFEKQPISHPEYNTKGLGTRARSNAYTSALSLAGTVTASSDEHANSLRTFLKNVCVIPDGWSSQNKLWQKEPPSRSTINIGWMGTNGQLEDLVFIRRYIIRIIREFHNTRVVVMGNPQAYRLFESLPENRRMYIPTVAHEEFPYLLSQVDILLVPLRNTPYNFSLPDTLLVEAGAKGIPWVASSIPSFQRWQRGGVISENLDEWHLNMRHLVMDEELRRRLGRDGRSAAEAREMKRMGRQWLELINRVTHQGVDLLSDMEKTIPSYLSLEQ
;
A
#
# COMPACT_ATOMS: atom_id res chain seq x y z
N MET A 1 -26.82 -25.60 20.75
CA MET A 1 -25.77 -24.80 21.41
C MET A 1 -26.32 -24.39 22.77
N GLN A 2 -25.62 -24.68 23.87
CA GLN A 2 -26.06 -24.34 25.22
C GLN A 2 -26.14 -22.81 25.37
N PRO A 3 -27.23 -22.24 25.94
CA PRO A 3 -27.40 -20.79 26.05
C PRO A 3 -26.24 -20.08 26.76
N GLU A 4 -25.68 -20.73 27.76
CA GLU A 4 -24.56 -20.22 28.54
C GLU A 4 -23.27 -20.07 27.74
N LEU A 5 -22.93 -21.03 26.85
CA LEU A 5 -21.77 -20.96 25.95
C LEU A 5 -21.90 -19.78 25.00
N LYS A 6 -23.12 -19.54 24.45
CA LYS A 6 -23.38 -18.42 23.57
C LYS A 6 -23.17 -17.07 24.23
N VAL A 7 -23.63 -16.91 25.49
CA VAL A 7 -23.47 -15.68 26.28
C VAL A 7 -21.99 -15.41 26.56
N ARG A 8 -21.23 -16.43 26.99
CA ARG A 8 -19.79 -16.30 27.25
C ARG A 8 -19.01 -15.93 25.99
N LYS A 9 -19.34 -16.51 24.84
CA LYS A 9 -18.72 -16.13 23.55
C LYS A 9 -19.00 -14.68 23.17
N ILE A 10 -20.23 -14.21 23.37
CA ILE A 10 -20.59 -12.81 23.13
C ILE A 10 -19.77 -11.91 24.06
N LEU A 11 -19.65 -12.25 25.34
CA LEU A 11 -18.85 -11.47 26.30
C LEU A 11 -17.38 -11.41 25.89
N GLY A 12 -16.77 -12.54 25.53
CA GLY A 12 -15.38 -12.57 25.06
C GLY A 12 -15.16 -11.74 23.81
N LYS A 13 -16.09 -11.79 22.84
CA LYS A 13 -16.06 -10.95 21.63
C LYS A 13 -16.26 -9.47 21.95
N THR A 14 -17.08 -9.13 22.93
CA THR A 14 -17.25 -7.75 23.39
C THR A 14 -15.95 -7.21 23.96
N TYR A 15 -15.24 -7.99 24.79
CA TYR A 15 -13.94 -7.61 25.32
C TYR A 15 -12.88 -7.43 24.23
N LEU A 16 -12.87 -8.27 23.17
CA LEU A 16 -12.01 -8.06 22.01
C LEU A 16 -12.31 -6.73 21.30
N ASN A 17 -13.60 -6.43 21.11
CA ASN A 17 -14.02 -5.18 20.47
C ASN A 17 -13.71 -3.92 21.31
N GLU A 18 -13.64 -4.09 22.64
CA GLU A 18 -13.25 -3.04 23.59
C GLU A 18 -11.72 -2.95 23.79
N ASN A 19 -10.94 -3.76 23.06
CA ASN A 19 -9.48 -3.90 23.22
C ASN A 19 -9.04 -4.35 24.63
N ARG A 20 -9.89 -5.05 25.33
CA ARG A 20 -9.63 -5.64 26.66
C ARG A 20 -9.13 -7.07 26.47
N LEU A 21 -7.91 -7.18 25.95
CA LEU A 21 -7.36 -8.45 25.48
C LEU A 21 -7.18 -9.49 26.60
N ALA A 22 -6.76 -9.05 27.80
CA ALA A 22 -6.59 -9.94 28.96
C ALA A 22 -7.94 -10.54 29.42
N ASP A 23 -9.00 -9.72 29.47
CA ASP A 23 -10.35 -10.17 29.87
C ASP A 23 -10.93 -11.12 28.81
N ALA A 24 -10.72 -10.82 27.52
CA ALA A 24 -11.14 -11.69 26.43
C ALA A 24 -10.44 -13.06 26.49
N LEU A 25 -9.11 -13.07 26.70
CA LEU A 25 -8.31 -14.28 26.82
C LEU A 25 -8.79 -15.15 27.99
N GLU A 26 -9.08 -14.54 29.15
CA GLU A 26 -9.59 -15.25 30.33
C GLU A 26 -10.94 -15.92 30.04
N VAL A 27 -11.86 -15.19 29.38
CA VAL A 27 -13.18 -15.73 29.03
C VAL A 27 -13.07 -16.89 28.05
N PHE A 28 -12.29 -16.74 26.97
CA PHE A 28 -12.14 -17.81 25.96
C PHE A 28 -11.37 -19.01 26.51
N SER A 29 -10.38 -18.80 27.39
CA SER A 29 -9.68 -19.88 28.06
C SER A 29 -10.62 -20.68 28.98
N LYS A 30 -11.49 -20.02 29.74
CA LYS A 30 -12.53 -20.67 30.55
C LYS A 30 -13.54 -21.45 29.70
N ILE A 31 -13.90 -20.92 28.51
CA ILE A 31 -14.76 -21.66 27.60
C ILE A 31 -14.09 -22.96 27.15
N LEU A 32 -12.79 -22.96 26.82
CA LEU A 32 -12.10 -24.20 26.44
C LEU A 32 -11.87 -25.18 27.58
N MET A 33 -11.85 -24.73 28.84
CA MET A 33 -11.86 -25.62 29.99
C MET A 33 -13.16 -26.40 30.07
N ASP A 34 -14.32 -25.74 29.88
CA ASP A 34 -15.64 -26.36 29.96
C ASP A 34 -16.05 -27.05 28.63
N TYR A 35 -15.60 -26.52 27.49
CA TYR A 35 -15.94 -26.98 26.15
C TYR A 35 -14.66 -27.14 25.30
N PRO A 36 -13.84 -28.17 25.55
CA PRO A 36 -12.51 -28.31 24.95
C PRO A 36 -12.49 -28.42 23.42
N ASN A 37 -13.60 -28.78 22.81
CA ASN A 37 -13.74 -29.01 21.37
C ASN A 37 -14.59 -27.92 20.66
N ASP A 38 -14.76 -26.77 21.30
CA ASP A 38 -15.45 -25.66 20.64
C ASP A 38 -14.56 -25.01 19.57
N LEU A 39 -14.84 -25.35 18.31
CA LEU A 39 -14.04 -24.98 17.16
C LEU A 39 -13.92 -23.45 16.98
N GLU A 40 -14.99 -22.71 17.25
CA GLU A 40 -15.00 -21.25 17.13
C GLU A 40 -14.06 -20.61 18.17
N THR A 41 -14.09 -21.09 19.42
CA THR A 41 -13.21 -20.61 20.49
C THR A 41 -11.75 -20.97 20.22
N LEU A 42 -11.46 -22.19 19.72
CA LEU A 42 -10.12 -22.57 19.29
C LEU A 42 -9.61 -21.64 18.18
N HIS A 43 -10.45 -21.31 17.22
CA HIS A 43 -10.07 -20.41 16.13
C HIS A 43 -9.78 -19.00 16.62
N ILE A 44 -10.61 -18.45 17.51
CA ILE A 44 -10.41 -17.11 18.10
C ILE A 44 -9.11 -17.06 18.90
N LEU A 45 -8.84 -18.06 19.76
CA LEU A 45 -7.61 -18.11 20.54
C LEU A 45 -6.37 -18.35 19.68
N GLY A 46 -6.47 -19.19 18.65
CA GLY A 46 -5.40 -19.37 17.68
C GLY A 46 -5.04 -18.05 16.99
N ASN A 47 -6.02 -17.29 16.53
CA ASN A 47 -5.83 -15.96 15.95
C ASN A 47 -5.22 -14.97 16.95
N PHE A 48 -5.64 -15.02 18.21
CA PHE A 48 -5.09 -14.17 19.27
C PHE A 48 -3.60 -14.42 19.49
N TYR A 49 -3.20 -15.69 19.67
CA TYR A 49 -1.78 -16.04 19.86
C TYR A 49 -0.94 -15.79 18.60
N LEU A 50 -1.52 -15.98 17.42
CA LEU A 50 -0.86 -15.66 16.15
C LEU A 50 -0.59 -14.16 16.04
N ALA A 51 -1.58 -13.33 16.38
CA ALA A 51 -1.47 -11.87 16.35
C ALA A 51 -0.50 -11.32 17.41
N SER A 52 -0.34 -12.03 18.54
CA SER A 52 0.64 -11.70 19.59
C SER A 52 2.06 -12.21 19.28
N GLY A 53 2.28 -12.87 18.14
CA GLY A 53 3.59 -13.41 17.76
C GLY A 53 3.94 -14.77 18.40
N ASP A 54 3.05 -15.35 19.22
CA ASP A 54 3.23 -16.69 19.79
C ASP A 54 2.76 -17.78 18.80
N GLY A 55 3.54 -17.96 17.75
CA GLY A 55 3.29 -18.97 16.71
C GLY A 55 3.24 -20.39 17.26
N LYS A 56 4.02 -20.70 18.29
CA LYS A 56 4.07 -22.03 18.92
C LYS A 56 2.77 -22.40 19.61
N THR A 57 2.20 -21.49 20.39
CA THR A 57 0.90 -21.69 21.03
C THR A 57 -0.24 -21.65 20.02
N ALA A 58 -0.19 -20.71 19.07
CA ALA A 58 -1.15 -20.64 17.97
C ALA A 58 -1.20 -21.96 17.19
N ARG A 59 -0.03 -22.53 16.80
CA ARG A 59 0.06 -23.79 16.11
C ARG A 59 -0.58 -24.96 16.88
N LYS A 60 -0.30 -25.08 18.18
CA LYS A 60 -0.91 -26.14 19.01
C LYS A 60 -2.43 -26.05 18.99
N ILE A 61 -2.97 -24.83 19.08
CA ILE A 61 -4.41 -24.59 19.07
C ILE A 61 -5.01 -24.90 17.70
N TYR A 62 -4.38 -24.46 16.61
CA TYR A 62 -4.87 -24.73 15.25
C TYR A 62 -4.76 -26.20 14.86
N VAL A 63 -3.70 -26.91 15.27
CA VAL A 63 -3.60 -28.37 15.06
C VAL A 63 -4.76 -29.09 15.77
N ARG A 64 -5.12 -28.67 16.98
CA ARG A 64 -6.29 -29.21 17.68
C ARG A 64 -7.59 -28.89 16.94
N ALA A 65 -7.74 -27.65 16.45
CA ALA A 65 -8.90 -27.27 15.64
C ALA A 65 -8.98 -28.05 14.33
N LEU A 66 -7.84 -28.32 13.70
CA LEU A 66 -7.76 -29.13 12.46
C LEU A 66 -8.10 -30.60 12.69
N GLN A 67 -7.80 -31.15 13.87
CA GLN A 67 -8.24 -32.51 14.25
C GLN A 67 -9.77 -32.63 14.35
N LEU A 68 -10.48 -31.53 14.71
CA LEU A 68 -11.93 -31.49 14.78
C LEU A 68 -12.60 -31.23 13.41
N ASP A 69 -11.91 -30.52 12.52
CA ASP A 69 -12.37 -30.23 11.16
C ASP A 69 -11.20 -30.37 10.14
N PRO A 70 -10.82 -31.62 9.76
CA PRO A 70 -9.65 -31.87 8.93
C PRO A 70 -9.72 -31.30 7.51
N GLY A 71 -10.93 -31.02 7.02
CA GLY A 71 -11.17 -30.45 5.69
C GLY A 71 -11.03 -28.94 5.61
N ASN A 72 -10.81 -28.26 6.72
CA ASN A 72 -10.83 -26.81 6.79
C ASN A 72 -9.53 -26.18 6.25
N LYS A 73 -9.59 -25.74 5.01
CA LYS A 73 -8.45 -25.11 4.33
C LYS A 73 -7.97 -23.80 5.00
N VAL A 74 -8.84 -23.10 5.72
CA VAL A 74 -8.46 -21.88 6.45
C VAL A 74 -7.56 -22.24 7.63
N ILE A 75 -7.98 -23.24 8.42
CA ILE A 75 -7.18 -23.71 9.56
C ILE A 75 -5.85 -24.33 9.10
N GLN A 76 -5.83 -25.06 7.97
CA GLN A 76 -4.60 -25.60 7.40
C GLN A 76 -3.59 -24.49 7.07
N ARG A 77 -4.05 -23.39 6.45
CA ARG A 77 -3.20 -22.22 6.16
C ARG A 77 -2.70 -21.54 7.44
N GLN A 78 -3.53 -21.46 8.46
CA GLN A 78 -3.16 -20.85 9.74
C GLN A 78 -2.14 -21.73 10.51
N VAL A 79 -2.20 -23.05 10.38
CA VAL A 79 -1.15 -23.95 10.91
C VAL A 79 0.19 -23.66 10.23
N ALA A 80 0.21 -23.55 8.90
CA ALA A 80 1.44 -23.25 8.15
C ALA A 80 2.00 -21.87 8.54
N LEU A 81 1.14 -20.85 8.64
CA LEU A 81 1.54 -19.51 9.07
C LEU A 81 2.07 -19.49 10.52
N ALA A 82 1.44 -20.25 11.42
CA ALA A 82 1.89 -20.37 12.80
C ALA A 82 3.22 -21.15 12.91
N GLU A 83 3.50 -22.07 12.01
CA GLU A 83 4.81 -22.74 11.88
C GLU A 83 5.88 -21.74 11.45
N GLU A 84 5.60 -20.93 10.46
CA GLU A 84 6.52 -19.90 9.95
C GLU A 84 6.84 -18.85 11.04
N ILE A 85 5.83 -18.37 11.78
CA ILE A 85 6.00 -17.45 12.92
C ILE A 85 6.69 -18.14 14.09
N GLY A 86 6.38 -19.41 14.38
CA GLY A 86 7.00 -20.18 15.46
C GLY A 86 8.50 -20.38 15.29
N ASP A 87 8.99 -20.45 14.07
CA ASP A 87 10.41 -20.50 13.75
C ASP A 87 11.12 -19.14 13.88
N THR A 88 10.36 -18.04 13.86
CA THR A 88 10.85 -16.65 14.08
C THR A 88 10.66 -16.18 15.52
N GLY A 89 10.06 -16.98 16.39
CA GLY A 89 9.69 -16.62 17.77
C GLY A 89 10.87 -16.25 18.67
N PHE A 90 10.69 -15.21 19.46
CA PHE A 90 11.59 -14.57 20.43
C PHE A 90 12.17 -15.48 21.54
N GLU A 91 12.09 -16.82 21.44
CA GLU A 91 12.50 -17.77 22.48
C GLU A 91 13.92 -18.34 22.35
N GLU A 92 14.69 -18.04 21.29
CA GLU A 92 16.11 -18.34 21.33
C GLU A 92 16.84 -17.18 22.00
N PRO A 93 17.51 -17.37 23.15
CA PRO A 93 18.36 -16.34 23.72
C PRO A 93 19.39 -15.96 22.65
N VAL A 94 19.67 -14.64 22.55
CA VAL A 94 20.69 -14.14 21.63
C VAL A 94 21.97 -14.92 21.90
N PRO A 95 22.54 -15.64 20.93
CA PRO A 95 23.73 -16.45 21.16
C PRO A 95 24.89 -15.57 21.56
N THR A 96 25.70 -16.05 22.51
CA THR A 96 26.89 -15.34 23.02
C THR A 96 28.17 -15.70 22.24
N ASP A 97 28.13 -16.75 21.42
CA ASP A 97 29.25 -17.15 20.59
C ASP A 97 29.18 -16.56 19.18
N LEU A 98 30.29 -16.00 18.73
CA LEU A 98 30.40 -15.28 17.47
C LEU A 98 29.90 -16.06 16.23
N PRO A 99 30.20 -17.39 16.09
CA PRO A 99 29.68 -18.18 14.98
C PRO A 99 28.15 -18.35 14.96
N ALA A 100 27.50 -18.36 16.12
CA ALA A 100 26.03 -18.44 16.19
C ALA A 100 25.39 -17.07 15.94
N VAL A 101 26.01 -15.98 16.41
CA VAL A 101 25.61 -14.59 16.06
C VAL A 101 25.73 -14.38 14.56
N SER A 102 26.83 -14.78 13.92
CA SER A 102 27.02 -14.68 12.47
C SER A 102 25.93 -15.42 11.68
N ARG A 103 25.56 -16.64 12.09
CA ARG A 103 24.46 -17.41 11.46
C ARG A 103 23.10 -16.75 11.66
N LEU A 104 22.87 -16.14 12.82
CA LEU A 104 21.61 -15.44 13.09
C LEU A 104 21.51 -14.15 12.28
N LEU A 105 22.60 -13.37 12.21
CA LEU A 105 22.69 -12.18 11.36
C LEU A 105 22.54 -12.53 9.87
N GLN A 106 23.11 -13.64 9.42
CA GLN A 106 22.96 -14.13 8.06
C GLN A 106 21.49 -14.44 7.71
N ARG A 107 20.74 -15.02 8.66
CA ARG A 107 19.29 -15.25 8.49
C ARG A 107 18.51 -13.94 8.45
N LEU A 108 18.85 -12.97 9.31
CA LEU A 108 18.16 -11.67 9.37
C LEU A 108 18.43 -10.78 8.15
N THR A 109 19.63 -10.83 7.58
CA THR A 109 20.01 -10.06 6.39
C THR A 109 19.67 -10.75 5.07
N GLY A 110 19.32 -12.05 5.08
CA GLY A 110 19.10 -12.85 3.87
C GLY A 110 20.37 -13.07 3.01
N LYS A 111 21.57 -12.73 3.51
CA LYS A 111 22.83 -12.89 2.77
C LYS A 111 23.19 -14.38 2.62
N VAL A 112 23.55 -14.79 1.40
CA VAL A 112 23.99 -16.15 1.10
C VAL A 112 25.44 -16.39 1.53
N GLN A 113 26.26 -15.32 1.60
CA GLN A 113 27.67 -15.38 2.00
C GLN A 113 27.80 -15.31 3.52
N THR A 114 28.83 -16.00 4.05
CA THR A 114 29.16 -15.96 5.50
C THR A 114 29.58 -14.56 5.90
N ILE A 115 28.92 -13.98 6.92
CA ILE A 115 29.27 -12.68 7.48
C ILE A 115 30.56 -12.86 8.29
N SER A 116 31.58 -12.08 7.96
CA SER A 116 32.88 -12.16 8.63
C SER A 116 32.84 -11.51 10.03
N GLU A 117 33.76 -11.92 10.89
CA GLU A 117 33.94 -11.30 12.22
C GLU A 117 34.29 -9.81 12.11
N GLU A 118 35.08 -9.44 11.11
CA GLU A 118 35.45 -8.04 10.85
C GLU A 118 34.24 -7.17 10.48
N ASP A 119 33.28 -7.70 9.69
CA ASP A 119 32.08 -6.99 9.33
C ASP A 119 31.15 -6.77 10.53
N ILE A 120 31.02 -7.80 11.39
CA ILE A 120 30.24 -7.68 12.63
C ILE A 120 30.87 -6.64 13.58
N MET A 121 32.18 -6.67 13.73
CA MET A 121 32.89 -5.70 14.60
C MET A 121 32.76 -4.27 14.09
N ARG A 122 32.87 -4.07 12.76
CA ARG A 122 32.67 -2.76 12.13
C ARG A 122 31.27 -2.20 12.37
N ALA A 123 30.23 -3.03 12.15
CA ALA A 123 28.84 -2.63 12.40
C ALA A 123 28.58 -2.36 13.90
N ALA A 124 29.18 -3.15 14.81
CA ALA A 124 29.06 -2.94 16.25
C ALA A 124 29.76 -1.65 16.70
N ASP A 125 30.94 -1.33 16.16
CA ASP A 125 31.65 -0.08 16.44
C ASP A 125 30.86 1.14 15.96
N LEU A 126 30.24 1.06 14.79
CA LEU A 126 29.37 2.12 14.27
C LEU A 126 28.13 2.28 15.15
N LEU A 127 27.46 1.19 15.54
CA LEU A 127 26.34 1.23 16.47
C LEU A 127 26.72 1.90 17.80
N ASN A 128 27.85 1.51 18.38
CA ASN A 128 28.32 2.10 19.62
C ASN A 128 28.61 3.60 19.49
N LYS A 129 29.17 4.04 18.38
CA LYS A 129 29.38 5.48 18.11
C LYS A 129 28.05 6.21 18.03
N ILE A 130 27.06 5.67 17.33
CA ILE A 130 25.74 6.28 17.16
C ILE A 130 25.02 6.38 18.51
N VAL A 131 24.96 5.29 19.29
CA VAL A 131 24.27 5.23 20.58
C VAL A 131 24.88 6.19 21.62
N ASN A 132 26.21 6.36 21.61
CA ASN A 132 26.92 7.23 22.54
C ASN A 132 27.05 8.68 22.04
N SER A 133 26.48 9.05 20.91
CA SER A 133 26.51 10.40 20.36
C SER A 133 25.50 11.32 21.05
N GLU A 134 25.84 12.60 21.22
CA GLU A 134 24.90 13.65 21.64
C GLU A 134 23.81 13.92 20.57
N SER A 135 24.12 13.62 19.29
CA SER A 135 23.22 13.81 18.14
C SER A 135 23.19 12.56 17.25
N PRO A 136 22.53 11.45 17.67
CA PRO A 136 22.51 10.19 16.91
C PRO A 136 22.01 10.34 15.46
N ALA A 137 21.00 11.17 15.25
CA ALA A 137 20.41 11.38 13.93
C ALA A 137 21.37 12.07 12.94
N GLU A 138 22.19 13.03 13.41
CA GLU A 138 23.21 13.70 12.59
C GLU A 138 24.37 12.75 12.26
N LEU A 139 24.73 11.89 13.22
CA LEU A 139 25.78 10.91 13.01
C LEU A 139 25.35 9.84 12.01
N VAL A 140 24.11 9.36 12.07
CA VAL A 140 23.53 8.47 11.06
C VAL A 140 23.57 9.14 9.68
N ALA A 141 23.15 10.40 9.57
CA ALA A 141 23.16 11.13 8.30
C ALA A 141 24.56 11.25 7.68
N SER A 142 25.61 11.38 8.51
CA SER A 142 26.99 11.50 8.04
C SER A 142 27.66 10.18 7.65
N HIS A 143 27.08 9.04 8.05
CA HIS A 143 27.61 7.69 7.80
C HIS A 143 26.66 6.83 6.96
N LEU A 144 25.71 7.44 6.25
CA LEU A 144 24.72 6.69 5.42
C LEU A 144 25.38 5.78 4.37
N ASP A 145 26.56 6.13 3.88
CA ASP A 145 27.32 5.32 2.92
C ASP A 145 27.97 4.08 3.55
N ASP A 146 28.21 4.12 4.87
CA ASP A 146 28.82 3.04 5.64
C ASP A 146 27.79 2.09 6.26
N ILE A 147 26.49 2.45 6.20
CA ILE A 147 25.39 1.66 6.75
C ILE A 147 24.94 0.66 5.70
N ASP A 148 25.19 -0.62 5.95
CA ASP A 148 24.67 -1.75 5.19
C ASP A 148 23.53 -2.46 5.95
N GLU A 149 23.01 -3.54 5.39
CA GLU A 149 21.93 -4.36 5.99
C GLU A 149 22.32 -5.01 7.33
N LEU A 150 23.61 -5.02 7.66
CA LEU A 150 24.12 -5.63 8.88
C LEU A 150 23.86 -4.77 10.12
N LEU A 151 23.92 -3.44 10.00
CA LEU A 151 23.67 -2.54 11.12
C LEU A 151 22.21 -2.60 11.62
N PRO A 152 21.16 -2.51 10.76
CA PRO A 152 19.77 -2.73 11.18
C PRO A 152 19.54 -4.10 11.82
N ALA A 153 20.14 -5.17 11.27
CA ALA A 153 20.04 -6.52 11.83
C ALA A 153 20.70 -6.62 13.22
N LEU A 154 21.80 -5.93 13.42
CA LEU A 154 22.49 -5.88 14.71
C LEU A 154 21.66 -5.10 15.76
N ILE A 155 21.03 -4.01 15.36
CA ILE A 155 20.11 -3.25 16.22
C ILE A 155 18.94 -4.14 16.64
N GLU A 156 18.34 -4.90 15.72
CA GLU A 156 17.26 -5.84 16.02
C GLU A 156 17.68 -6.90 17.04
N LEU A 157 18.91 -7.43 16.96
CA LEU A 157 19.44 -8.34 17.97
C LEU A 157 19.58 -7.68 19.34
N ASN A 158 20.06 -6.43 19.39
CA ASN A 158 20.19 -5.69 20.64
C ASN A 158 18.82 -5.34 21.25
N ILE A 159 17.80 -5.06 20.44
CA ILE A 159 16.41 -4.89 20.89
C ILE A 159 15.91 -6.16 21.57
N ARG A 160 16.10 -7.33 20.94
CA ARG A 160 15.72 -8.63 21.51
C ARG A 160 16.43 -8.92 22.82
N GLN A 161 17.75 -8.64 22.87
CA GLN A 161 18.53 -8.82 24.09
C GLN A 161 18.03 -7.89 25.21
N ALA A 162 17.76 -6.62 24.91
CA ALA A 162 17.27 -5.65 25.87
C ALA A 162 15.90 -6.08 26.47
N TYR A 163 15.00 -6.64 25.66
CA TYR A 163 13.75 -7.21 26.20
C TYR A 163 14.00 -8.44 27.08
N THR A 164 14.92 -9.31 26.69
CA THR A 164 15.29 -10.52 27.47
C THR A 164 15.90 -10.13 28.83
N ASP A 165 16.71 -9.06 28.85
CA ASP A 165 17.38 -8.54 30.03
C ASP A 165 16.46 -7.67 30.92
N GLY A 166 15.18 -7.47 30.52
CA GLY A 166 14.21 -6.67 31.25
C GLY A 166 14.48 -5.16 31.20
N LEU A 167 15.08 -4.68 30.12
CA LEU A 167 15.42 -3.28 29.87
C LEU A 167 14.53 -2.66 28.77
N PRO A 168 13.22 -2.51 28.99
CA PRO A 168 12.30 -2.07 27.94
C PRO A 168 12.58 -0.64 27.44
N GLU A 169 13.08 0.25 28.28
CA GLU A 169 13.44 1.62 27.88
C GLU A 169 14.60 1.63 26.87
N LEU A 170 15.57 0.74 27.04
CA LEU A 170 16.68 0.58 26.09
C LEU A 170 16.19 -0.01 24.76
N ALA A 171 15.31 -1.00 24.83
CA ALA A 171 14.70 -1.61 23.63
C ALA A 171 13.94 -0.56 22.81
N GLU A 172 13.15 0.30 23.47
CA GLU A 172 12.40 1.39 22.83
C GLU A 172 13.31 2.45 22.20
N SER A 173 14.40 2.81 22.88
CA SER A 173 15.42 3.73 22.36
C SER A 173 16.10 3.17 21.11
N LEU A 174 16.48 1.89 21.12
CA LEU A 174 17.08 1.21 19.97
C LEU A 174 16.08 1.08 18.80
N ARG A 175 14.79 0.84 19.09
CA ARG A 175 13.75 0.79 18.07
C ARG A 175 13.54 2.17 17.42
N SER A 176 13.58 3.23 18.21
CA SER A 176 13.53 4.61 17.70
C SER A 176 14.72 4.93 16.80
N LEU A 177 15.92 4.45 17.17
CA LEU A 177 17.12 4.57 16.35
C LEU A 177 16.99 3.77 15.04
N GLN A 178 16.50 2.55 15.10
CA GLN A 178 16.25 1.71 13.90
C GLN A 178 15.33 2.41 12.92
N LEU A 179 14.19 2.94 13.39
CA LEU A 179 13.25 3.69 12.57
C LEU A 179 13.90 4.94 11.94
N ASN A 180 14.78 5.62 12.66
CA ASN A 180 15.51 6.78 12.13
C ASN A 180 16.49 6.36 11.03
N ILE A 181 17.21 5.26 11.19
CA ILE A 181 18.14 4.72 10.19
C ILE A 181 17.36 4.31 8.93
N ASP A 182 16.29 3.53 9.08
CA ASP A 182 15.44 3.12 7.96
C ASP A 182 14.87 4.32 7.20
N TYR A 183 14.45 5.34 7.93
CA TYR A 183 13.99 6.61 7.35
C TYR A 183 15.08 7.29 6.53
N GLN A 184 16.29 7.40 7.06
CA GLN A 184 17.40 8.10 6.38
C GLN A 184 17.94 7.31 5.18
N LEU A 185 18.01 5.97 5.26
CA LEU A 185 18.37 5.11 4.14
C LEU A 185 17.35 5.21 2.99
N THR A 186 16.06 5.11 3.31
CA THR A 186 14.98 5.31 2.33
C THR A 186 15.04 6.71 1.70
N ALA A 187 15.39 7.72 2.51
CA ALA A 187 15.57 9.09 2.04
C ALA A 187 16.74 9.23 1.06
N LYS A 188 17.86 8.53 1.34
CA LYS A 188 19.02 8.50 0.48
C LYS A 188 18.72 7.78 -0.84
N GLU A 189 18.16 6.57 -0.80
CA GLU A 189 17.78 5.82 -2.00
C GLU A 189 16.84 6.65 -2.91
N GLN A 190 15.89 7.38 -2.31
CA GLN A 190 15.02 8.27 -3.06
C GLN A 190 15.76 9.49 -3.63
N ASN A 191 16.75 10.04 -2.91
CA ASN A 191 17.58 11.14 -3.40
C ASN A 191 18.55 10.67 -4.51
N ASP A 192 19.11 9.48 -4.39
CA ASP A 192 19.96 8.87 -5.41
C ASP A 192 19.16 8.59 -6.68
N LEU A 193 17.94 8.07 -6.55
CA LEU A 193 16.97 7.96 -7.66
C LEU A 193 16.58 9.34 -8.24
N LEU A 194 16.62 10.40 -7.43
CA LEU A 194 16.36 11.77 -7.87
C LEU A 194 17.58 12.39 -8.57
N GLN A 195 18.81 12.02 -8.19
CA GLN A 195 20.04 12.49 -8.82
C GLN A 195 20.34 11.74 -10.13
N ASP A 196 20.09 10.45 -10.20
CA ASP A 196 20.13 9.66 -11.45
C ASP A 196 19.09 10.14 -12.48
N GLY A 197 18.02 10.81 -12.03
CA GLY A 197 17.05 11.47 -12.91
C GLY A 197 17.54 12.71 -13.63
N ASN A 198 18.78 13.19 -13.38
CA ASN A 198 19.42 14.28 -14.12
C ASN A 198 20.37 13.77 -15.20
N ASP A 199 20.56 12.47 -15.34
CA ASP A 199 21.24 11.93 -16.49
C ASP A 199 20.31 12.08 -17.71
N GLU A 200 20.76 12.81 -18.72
CA GLU A 200 20.20 12.85 -20.06
C GLU A 200 20.42 11.48 -20.72
N SER A 201 19.81 10.44 -20.17
CA SER A 201 19.60 9.18 -20.87
C SER A 201 18.81 9.50 -22.14
N PRO A 202 19.14 8.92 -23.30
CA PRO A 202 18.45 9.21 -24.56
C PRO A 202 16.96 9.09 -24.30
N THR A 203 16.23 10.18 -24.48
CA THR A 203 14.79 10.27 -24.24
C THR A 203 14.13 9.12 -24.97
N ALA A 204 13.60 8.15 -24.21
CA ALA A 204 12.86 7.06 -24.82
C ALA A 204 11.72 7.68 -25.62
N HIS A 205 11.79 7.60 -26.94
CA HIS A 205 10.74 8.08 -27.86
C HIS A 205 9.94 6.88 -28.32
N PHE A 206 8.63 7.03 -28.37
CA PHE A 206 7.76 6.07 -29.00
C PHE A 206 7.04 6.75 -30.18
N ASN A 207 7.36 6.33 -31.38
CA ASN A 207 6.80 6.90 -32.61
C ASN A 207 5.54 6.18 -33.11
N GLY A 208 5.09 5.15 -32.36
CA GLY A 208 3.92 4.34 -32.69
C GLY A 208 2.59 4.99 -32.25
N LYS A 209 1.51 4.34 -32.65
CA LYS A 209 0.12 4.74 -32.33
C LYS A 209 -0.35 4.03 -31.06
N ILE A 210 -0.65 4.78 -30.03
CA ILE A 210 -1.21 4.29 -28.76
C ILE A 210 -2.73 4.48 -28.81
N LEU A 211 -3.47 3.39 -28.65
CA LEU A 211 -4.92 3.44 -28.51
C LEU A 211 -5.33 3.26 -27.05
N PHE A 212 -5.96 4.27 -26.48
CA PHE A 212 -6.70 4.13 -25.23
C PHE A 212 -8.09 3.61 -25.54
N LEU A 213 -8.39 2.43 -25.03
CA LEU A 213 -9.69 1.77 -25.18
C LEU A 213 -10.37 1.69 -23.83
N LEU A 214 -11.21 2.69 -23.52
CA LEU A 214 -11.71 2.93 -22.16
C LEU A 214 -13.23 2.94 -22.08
N PRO A 215 -13.83 2.33 -21.02
CA PRO A 215 -15.24 2.52 -20.70
C PRO A 215 -15.53 4.00 -20.42
N GLU A 216 -16.76 4.44 -20.70
CA GLU A 216 -17.16 5.84 -20.48
C GLU A 216 -16.94 6.34 -19.04
N LEU A 217 -17.14 5.46 -18.05
CA LEU A 217 -16.90 5.76 -16.64
C LEU A 217 -15.40 5.98 -16.34
N VAL A 218 -14.51 5.30 -17.07
CA VAL A 218 -13.05 5.37 -16.87
C VAL A 218 -12.42 6.51 -17.66
N GLN A 219 -13.05 6.98 -18.73
CA GLN A 219 -12.60 8.17 -19.47
C GLN A 219 -12.46 9.42 -18.58
N LYS A 220 -13.16 9.43 -17.44
CA LYS A 220 -13.05 10.48 -16.41
C LYS A 220 -12.08 10.11 -15.27
N SER A 221 -11.39 8.96 -15.36
CA SER A 221 -10.39 8.57 -14.38
C SER A 221 -9.19 9.51 -14.45
N ASN A 222 -8.76 9.99 -13.30
CA ASN A 222 -7.57 10.85 -13.22
C ASN A 222 -6.35 10.14 -13.79
N ARG A 223 -6.09 8.90 -13.38
CA ARG A 223 -4.94 8.11 -13.77
C ARG A 223 -4.79 8.01 -15.29
N MET A 224 -5.85 7.63 -15.99
CA MET A 224 -5.82 7.50 -17.46
C MET A 224 -5.72 8.85 -18.17
N ASN A 225 -6.40 9.88 -17.67
CA ASN A 225 -6.32 11.23 -18.26
C ASN A 225 -4.93 11.84 -18.08
N LEU A 226 -4.32 11.70 -16.90
CA LEU A 226 -2.95 12.15 -16.65
C LEU A 226 -1.95 11.40 -17.53
N LEU A 227 -2.10 10.09 -17.66
CA LEU A 227 -1.24 9.28 -18.52
C LEU A 227 -1.36 9.73 -19.98
N LYS A 228 -2.59 9.85 -20.48
CA LYS A 228 -2.85 10.28 -21.86
C LYS A 228 -2.20 11.63 -22.15
N SER A 229 -2.49 12.65 -21.36
CA SER A 229 -1.93 14.00 -21.54
C SER A 229 -0.40 14.03 -21.41
N THR A 230 0.16 13.17 -20.57
CA THR A 230 1.62 13.06 -20.40
C THR A 230 2.27 12.43 -21.64
N LEU A 231 1.72 11.34 -22.17
CA LEU A 231 2.23 10.71 -23.40
C LEU A 231 2.07 11.62 -24.61
N GLU A 232 0.98 12.38 -24.72
CA GLU A 232 0.80 13.43 -25.72
C GLU A 232 1.89 14.52 -25.59
N SER A 233 2.23 14.93 -24.36
CA SER A 233 3.31 15.91 -24.11
C SER A 233 4.71 15.39 -24.49
N PHE A 234 4.90 14.07 -24.54
CA PHE A 234 6.12 13.42 -25.03
C PHE A 234 6.13 13.23 -26.55
N GLY A 235 5.08 13.69 -27.25
CA GLY A 235 4.96 13.59 -28.70
C GLY A 235 4.45 12.25 -29.23
N CYS A 236 3.91 11.39 -28.35
CA CYS A 236 3.33 10.11 -28.77
C CYS A 236 2.02 10.33 -29.53
N GLY A 237 1.77 9.50 -30.54
CA GLY A 237 0.50 9.47 -31.26
C GLY A 237 -0.59 8.78 -30.45
N VAL A 238 -1.35 9.54 -29.65
CA VAL A 238 -2.39 9.02 -28.75
C VAL A 238 -3.77 9.17 -29.37
N SER A 239 -4.60 8.16 -29.25
CA SER A 239 -6.02 8.19 -29.60
C SER A 239 -6.86 7.49 -28.54
N GLU A 240 -8.11 7.93 -28.37
CA GLU A 240 -9.05 7.34 -27.40
C GLU A 240 -10.33 6.92 -28.10
N LYS A 241 -10.81 5.72 -27.79
CA LYS A 241 -12.04 5.14 -28.36
C LYS A 241 -12.82 4.34 -27.33
N LYS A 242 -14.10 4.16 -27.58
CA LYS A 242 -15.01 3.29 -26.79
C LYS A 242 -15.08 1.87 -27.34
N GLU A 243 -14.74 1.69 -28.62
CA GLU A 243 -14.70 0.41 -29.33
C GLU A 243 -13.69 0.50 -30.47
N TYR A 244 -13.19 -0.64 -30.91
CA TYR A 244 -12.31 -0.76 -32.07
C TYR A 244 -13.03 -1.46 -33.22
N ASN A 245 -13.00 -0.86 -34.38
CA ASN A 245 -13.58 -1.43 -35.61
C ASN A 245 -12.50 -1.53 -36.68
N PRO A 246 -12.07 -2.75 -37.08
CA PRO A 246 -10.96 -2.94 -38.00
C PRO A 246 -11.22 -2.40 -39.43
N THR A 247 -12.50 -2.16 -39.78
CA THR A 247 -12.86 -1.60 -41.10
C THR A 247 -12.78 -0.08 -41.16
N ARG A 248 -12.76 0.59 -40.01
CA ARG A 248 -12.75 2.06 -39.90
C ARG A 248 -11.52 2.61 -39.25
N ASP A 249 -10.88 1.80 -38.40
CA ASP A 249 -9.81 2.22 -37.51
C ASP A 249 -8.48 1.70 -38.01
N ALA A 250 -7.47 2.55 -38.00
CA ALA A 250 -6.10 2.12 -38.28
C ALA A 250 -5.64 1.18 -37.14
N LYS A 251 -4.84 0.16 -37.51
CA LYS A 251 -4.22 -0.73 -36.52
C LYS A 251 -3.32 0.11 -35.60
N PRO A 252 -3.52 0.05 -34.25
CA PRO A 252 -2.60 0.66 -33.30
C PRO A 252 -1.38 -0.24 -33.08
N ASP A 253 -0.29 0.34 -32.60
CA ASP A 253 0.91 -0.41 -32.23
C ASP A 253 0.83 -0.98 -30.82
N VAL A 254 0.04 -0.36 -29.96
CA VAL A 254 -0.26 -0.83 -28.60
C VAL A 254 -1.63 -0.32 -28.14
N VAL A 255 -2.30 -1.12 -27.31
CA VAL A 255 -3.55 -0.74 -26.64
C VAL A 255 -3.34 -0.64 -25.13
N ILE A 256 -3.83 0.44 -24.55
CA ILE A 256 -3.96 0.61 -23.09
C ILE A 256 -5.44 0.62 -22.75
N THR A 257 -5.84 -0.25 -21.83
CA THR A 257 -7.21 -0.33 -21.34
C THR A 257 -7.23 -0.37 -19.82
N SER A 258 -8.30 0.15 -19.21
CA SER A 258 -8.52 0.06 -17.76
C SER A 258 -9.97 -0.30 -17.50
N ASN A 259 -10.18 -1.20 -16.52
CA ASN A 259 -11.51 -1.65 -16.09
C ASN A 259 -12.48 -2.05 -17.22
N PRO A 260 -12.06 -2.83 -18.24
CA PRO A 260 -12.86 -3.15 -19.42
C PRO A 260 -14.13 -3.96 -19.08
N HIS A 261 -14.19 -4.58 -17.90
CA HIS A 261 -15.38 -5.29 -17.41
C HIS A 261 -16.62 -4.39 -17.23
N LEU A 262 -16.43 -3.08 -17.19
CA LEU A 262 -17.52 -2.10 -17.10
C LEU A 262 -18.27 -1.95 -18.43
N ASN A 263 -17.67 -2.36 -19.55
CA ASN A 263 -18.30 -2.37 -20.86
C ASN A 263 -17.93 -3.65 -21.61
N PRO A 264 -18.82 -4.66 -21.69
CA PRO A 264 -18.54 -5.94 -22.36
C PRO A 264 -18.09 -5.81 -23.81
N SER A 265 -18.53 -4.80 -24.58
CA SER A 265 -18.12 -4.59 -25.98
C SER A 265 -16.63 -4.25 -26.12
N LEU A 266 -15.99 -3.75 -25.06
CA LEU A 266 -14.55 -3.54 -25.02
C LEU A 266 -13.79 -4.87 -25.07
N VAL A 267 -14.30 -5.90 -24.43
CA VAL A 267 -13.65 -7.23 -24.42
C VAL A 267 -13.67 -7.83 -25.83
N GLU A 268 -14.73 -7.61 -26.60
CA GLU A 268 -14.81 -8.01 -28.00
C GLU A 268 -13.74 -7.24 -28.83
N SER A 269 -13.62 -5.94 -28.63
CA SER A 269 -12.57 -5.12 -29.26
C SER A 269 -11.16 -5.57 -28.89
N LEU A 270 -10.92 -5.92 -27.62
CA LEU A 270 -9.64 -6.47 -27.16
C LEU A 270 -9.34 -7.83 -27.81
N SER A 271 -10.35 -8.69 -27.96
CA SER A 271 -10.21 -9.98 -28.63
C SER A 271 -9.84 -9.81 -30.11
N LEU A 272 -10.46 -8.86 -30.82
CA LEU A 272 -10.10 -8.52 -32.19
C LEU A 272 -8.67 -8.02 -32.30
N LEU A 273 -8.25 -7.10 -31.42
CA LEU A 273 -6.89 -6.54 -31.40
C LEU A 273 -5.84 -7.61 -31.09
N SER A 274 -6.14 -8.49 -30.11
CA SER A 274 -5.27 -9.63 -29.79
C SER A 274 -5.12 -10.60 -30.99
N SER A 275 -6.20 -10.83 -31.76
CA SER A 275 -6.17 -11.71 -32.94
C SER A 275 -5.33 -11.20 -34.11
N ILE A 276 -4.96 -9.93 -34.09
CA ILE A 276 -4.07 -9.28 -35.08
C ILE A 276 -2.74 -8.88 -34.46
N ASP A 277 -2.34 -9.55 -33.36
CA ASP A 277 -1.06 -9.38 -32.66
C ASP A 277 -0.78 -7.92 -32.22
N VAL A 278 -1.79 -7.23 -31.69
CA VAL A 278 -1.61 -5.94 -31.03
C VAL A 278 -1.37 -6.15 -29.54
N PRO A 279 -0.24 -5.69 -28.99
CA PRO A 279 0.01 -5.77 -27.55
C PRO A 279 -1.04 -5.03 -26.75
N ILE A 280 -1.54 -5.66 -25.67
CA ILE A 280 -2.56 -5.12 -24.78
C ILE A 280 -1.95 -4.93 -23.40
N ILE A 281 -1.95 -3.70 -22.89
CA ILE A 281 -1.63 -3.34 -21.51
C ILE A 281 -2.95 -3.11 -20.77
N LEU A 282 -3.22 -3.91 -19.78
CA LEU A 282 -4.40 -3.78 -18.90
C LEU A 282 -3.99 -3.10 -17.60
N ASP A 283 -4.48 -1.89 -17.36
CA ASP A 283 -4.24 -1.16 -16.12
C ASP A 283 -5.36 -1.43 -15.10
N LEU A 284 -4.96 -1.81 -13.88
CA LEU A 284 -5.84 -2.10 -12.76
C LEU A 284 -5.44 -1.23 -11.56
N ASP A 285 -6.22 -0.20 -11.28
CA ASP A 285 -6.06 0.70 -10.13
C ASP A 285 -6.78 0.19 -8.87
N THR A 286 -7.63 -0.81 -9.01
CA THR A 286 -8.47 -1.35 -7.95
C THR A 286 -8.44 -2.87 -7.95
N ASP A 287 -8.23 -3.48 -6.78
CA ASP A 287 -8.30 -4.92 -6.57
C ASP A 287 -9.77 -5.37 -6.43
N PHE A 288 -10.44 -5.59 -7.56
CA PHE A 288 -11.84 -5.99 -7.58
C PHE A 288 -12.08 -7.39 -7.00
N GLU A 289 -11.06 -8.25 -6.98
CA GLU A 289 -11.19 -9.60 -6.43
C GLU A 289 -11.31 -9.60 -4.91
N LYS A 290 -10.66 -8.62 -4.24
CA LYS A 290 -10.74 -8.41 -2.80
C LYS A 290 -11.86 -7.46 -2.38
N GLN A 291 -12.56 -6.83 -3.33
CA GLN A 291 -13.65 -5.92 -3.01
C GLN A 291 -14.79 -6.66 -2.28
N PRO A 292 -15.17 -6.24 -1.06
CA PRO A 292 -16.22 -6.92 -0.30
C PRO A 292 -17.59 -6.81 -0.99
N ILE A 293 -18.41 -7.83 -0.86
CA ILE A 293 -19.79 -7.85 -1.39
C ILE A 293 -20.63 -6.70 -0.80
N SER A 294 -20.32 -6.30 0.43
CA SER A 294 -20.97 -5.16 1.11
C SER A 294 -20.51 -3.79 0.60
N HIS A 295 -19.46 -3.74 -0.24
CA HIS A 295 -19.00 -2.47 -0.78
C HIS A 295 -20.06 -1.83 -1.66
N PRO A 296 -20.40 -0.53 -1.50
CA PRO A 296 -21.48 0.12 -2.24
C PRO A 296 -21.34 0.05 -3.76
N GLU A 297 -20.11 -0.03 -4.26
CA GLU A 297 -19.83 -0.09 -5.69
C GLU A 297 -19.66 -1.53 -6.23
N TYR A 298 -19.76 -2.56 -5.38
CA TYR A 298 -19.57 -3.95 -5.79
C TYR A 298 -20.48 -4.36 -6.97
N ASN A 299 -21.76 -3.97 -6.91
CA ASN A 299 -22.74 -4.27 -7.96
C ASN A 299 -22.72 -3.26 -9.12
N THR A 300 -22.13 -2.09 -8.98
CA THR A 300 -22.13 -1.03 -10.00
C THR A 300 -20.84 -0.91 -10.78
N LYS A 301 -19.69 -1.07 -10.10
CA LYS A 301 -18.35 -0.99 -10.70
C LYS A 301 -17.53 -2.26 -10.49
N GLY A 302 -17.84 -3.07 -9.47
CA GLY A 302 -17.11 -4.30 -9.14
C GLY A 302 -17.61 -5.53 -9.92
N LEU A 303 -17.19 -6.70 -9.44
CA LEU A 303 -17.46 -8.00 -10.06
C LEU A 303 -18.80 -8.64 -9.63
N GLY A 304 -19.74 -7.86 -9.09
CA GLY A 304 -21.01 -8.35 -8.52
C GLY A 304 -21.98 -9.02 -9.52
N THR A 305 -21.71 -8.98 -10.81
CA THR A 305 -22.52 -9.67 -11.82
C THR A 305 -21.67 -10.67 -12.61
N ARG A 306 -22.30 -11.80 -13.01
CA ARG A 306 -21.63 -12.83 -13.84
C ARG A 306 -21.05 -12.26 -15.14
N ALA A 307 -21.75 -11.32 -15.77
CA ALA A 307 -21.29 -10.69 -17.00
C ALA A 307 -19.98 -9.90 -16.78
N ARG A 308 -19.90 -9.12 -15.70
CA ARG A 308 -18.68 -8.37 -15.37
C ARG A 308 -17.53 -9.28 -14.94
N SER A 309 -17.81 -10.28 -14.11
CA SER A 309 -16.81 -11.26 -13.71
C SER A 309 -16.20 -11.98 -14.92
N ASN A 310 -17.06 -12.42 -15.86
CA ASN A 310 -16.59 -13.05 -17.10
C ASN A 310 -15.78 -12.06 -17.96
N ALA A 311 -16.25 -10.82 -18.12
CA ALA A 311 -15.55 -9.80 -18.88
C ALA A 311 -14.18 -9.46 -18.28
N TYR A 312 -14.10 -9.37 -16.95
CA TYR A 312 -12.85 -9.16 -16.24
C TYR A 312 -11.84 -10.30 -16.47
N THR A 313 -12.27 -11.55 -16.28
CA THR A 313 -11.44 -12.73 -16.51
C THR A 313 -10.98 -12.83 -17.98
N SER A 314 -11.87 -12.53 -18.93
CA SER A 314 -11.54 -12.51 -20.36
C SER A 314 -10.50 -11.43 -20.66
N ALA A 315 -10.65 -10.22 -20.10
CA ALA A 315 -9.68 -9.15 -20.29
C ALA A 315 -8.30 -9.49 -19.71
N LEU A 316 -8.24 -10.13 -18.54
CA LEU A 316 -6.98 -10.61 -17.96
C LEU A 316 -6.31 -11.65 -18.87
N SER A 317 -7.08 -12.54 -19.50
CA SER A 317 -6.52 -13.57 -20.40
C SER A 317 -6.02 -13.02 -21.73
N LEU A 318 -6.57 -11.88 -22.18
CA LEU A 318 -6.19 -11.20 -23.43
C LEU A 318 -5.01 -10.22 -23.23
N ALA A 319 -4.76 -9.78 -22.00
CA ALA A 319 -3.71 -8.84 -21.70
C ALA A 319 -2.33 -9.53 -21.75
N GLY A 320 -1.43 -9.00 -22.57
CA GLY A 320 -0.02 -9.41 -22.60
C GLY A 320 0.74 -8.91 -21.37
N THR A 321 0.32 -7.79 -20.81
CA THR A 321 0.91 -7.17 -19.61
C THR A 321 -0.19 -6.50 -18.79
N VAL A 322 -0.10 -6.65 -17.47
CA VAL A 322 -1.00 -6.00 -16.51
C VAL A 322 -0.21 -5.02 -15.65
N THR A 323 -0.76 -3.83 -15.43
CA THR A 323 -0.21 -2.85 -14.49
C THR A 323 -1.11 -2.72 -13.28
N ALA A 324 -0.51 -2.54 -12.10
CA ALA A 324 -1.19 -2.27 -10.85
C ALA A 324 -0.61 -1.02 -10.20
N SER A 325 -1.40 -0.33 -9.38
CA SER A 325 -0.98 0.89 -8.68
C SER A 325 -0.31 0.65 -7.33
N SER A 326 -0.38 -0.58 -6.79
CA SER A 326 0.28 -0.98 -5.54
C SER A 326 0.94 -2.34 -5.66
N ASP A 327 1.98 -2.58 -4.83
CA ASP A 327 2.69 -3.86 -4.78
C ASP A 327 1.78 -4.99 -4.28
N GLU A 328 0.91 -4.72 -3.32
CA GLU A 328 -0.01 -5.71 -2.75
C GLU A 328 -1.02 -6.18 -3.79
N HIS A 329 -1.53 -5.28 -4.63
CA HIS A 329 -2.39 -5.65 -5.74
C HIS A 329 -1.59 -6.43 -6.80
N ALA A 330 -0.41 -5.95 -7.18
CA ALA A 330 0.45 -6.66 -8.12
C ALA A 330 0.81 -8.07 -7.63
N ASN A 331 1.12 -8.24 -6.34
CA ASN A 331 1.44 -9.55 -5.76
C ASN A 331 0.23 -10.50 -5.80
N SER A 332 -0.99 -9.99 -5.61
CA SER A 332 -2.20 -10.78 -5.82
C SER A 332 -2.31 -11.27 -7.26
N LEU A 333 -2.11 -10.37 -8.23
CA LEU A 333 -2.18 -10.68 -9.65
C LEU A 333 -1.08 -11.66 -10.09
N ARG A 334 0.14 -11.55 -9.56
CA ARG A 334 1.28 -12.43 -9.85
C ARG A 334 1.06 -13.89 -9.44
N THR A 335 0.09 -14.17 -8.59
CA THR A 335 -0.28 -15.55 -8.24
C THR A 335 -0.82 -16.35 -9.43
N PHE A 336 -1.33 -15.68 -10.45
CA PHE A 336 -1.92 -16.31 -11.64
C PHE A 336 -1.53 -15.65 -12.98
N LEU A 337 -0.85 -14.49 -12.97
CA LEU A 337 -0.35 -13.80 -14.15
C LEU A 337 1.19 -13.70 -14.12
N LYS A 338 1.81 -13.86 -15.28
CA LYS A 338 3.29 -13.81 -15.39
C LYS A 338 3.83 -12.38 -15.52
N ASN A 339 3.15 -11.54 -16.29
CA ASN A 339 3.64 -10.20 -16.65
C ASN A 339 2.83 -9.13 -15.90
N VAL A 340 3.21 -8.86 -14.66
CA VAL A 340 2.59 -7.82 -13.83
C VAL A 340 3.63 -6.79 -13.42
N CYS A 341 3.40 -5.53 -13.79
CA CYS A 341 4.24 -4.39 -13.46
C CYS A 341 3.53 -3.48 -12.44
N VAL A 342 4.31 -2.90 -11.51
CA VAL A 342 3.80 -1.85 -10.62
C VAL A 342 4.14 -0.50 -11.23
N ILE A 343 3.12 0.30 -11.51
CA ILE A 343 3.29 1.71 -11.85
C ILE A 343 2.35 2.50 -10.93
N PRO A 344 2.89 3.13 -9.90
CA PRO A 344 2.09 3.86 -8.93
C PRO A 344 1.41 5.09 -9.55
N ASP A 345 0.43 5.65 -8.83
CA ASP A 345 -0.22 6.90 -9.23
C ASP A 345 0.71 8.10 -9.09
N GLY A 346 0.44 9.13 -9.89
CA GLY A 346 1.15 10.39 -9.88
C GLY A 346 0.23 11.61 -9.90
N TRP A 347 0.83 12.77 -9.82
CA TRP A 347 0.18 14.07 -9.93
C TRP A 347 0.84 14.90 -11.05
N SER A 348 0.16 15.92 -11.57
CA SER A 348 0.71 16.71 -12.68
C SER A 348 0.88 18.17 -12.31
N SER A 349 2.12 18.67 -12.42
CA SER A 349 2.48 20.07 -12.25
C SER A 349 1.91 20.98 -13.35
N GLN A 350 1.35 20.43 -14.43
CA GLN A 350 0.65 21.19 -15.46
C GLN A 350 -0.59 21.91 -14.90
N ASN A 351 -1.26 21.29 -13.92
CA ASN A 351 -2.33 21.94 -13.18
C ASN A 351 -1.74 22.92 -12.15
N LYS A 352 -1.81 24.21 -12.47
CA LYS A 352 -1.25 25.29 -11.63
C LYS A 352 -1.88 25.41 -10.24
N LEU A 353 -3.03 24.80 -10.00
CA LEU A 353 -3.65 24.78 -8.67
C LEU A 353 -2.82 24.01 -7.63
N TRP A 354 -1.97 23.07 -8.05
CA TRP A 354 -1.02 22.40 -7.16
C TRP A 354 0.00 23.36 -6.53
N GLN A 355 0.42 24.38 -7.28
CA GLN A 355 1.42 25.35 -6.86
C GLN A 355 0.84 26.49 -6.02
N LYS A 356 -0.50 26.68 -6.02
CA LYS A 356 -1.14 27.75 -5.29
C LYS A 356 -1.09 27.46 -3.79
N GLU A 357 -0.57 28.40 -3.00
CA GLU A 357 -0.52 28.30 -1.55
C GLU A 357 -1.91 28.13 -0.93
N PRO A 358 -2.06 27.30 0.12
CA PRO A 358 -3.29 27.26 0.91
C PRO A 358 -3.61 28.62 1.50
N PRO A 359 -4.89 29.01 1.62
CA PRO A 359 -5.27 30.27 2.24
C PRO A 359 -4.90 30.28 3.73
N SER A 360 -4.38 31.40 4.22
CA SER A 360 -4.15 31.61 5.66
C SER A 360 -5.48 31.64 6.42
N ARG A 361 -5.54 30.95 7.55
CA ARG A 361 -6.75 30.87 8.39
C ARG A 361 -6.38 30.82 9.87
N SER A 362 -7.30 31.33 10.70
CA SER A 362 -7.19 31.24 12.16
C SER A 362 -7.74 29.92 12.72
N THR A 363 -8.52 29.19 11.93
CA THR A 363 -9.12 27.91 12.31
C THR A 363 -8.40 26.78 11.61
N ILE A 364 -7.98 25.76 12.36
CA ILE A 364 -7.35 24.56 11.82
C ILE A 364 -8.43 23.62 11.29
N ASN A 365 -8.41 23.40 9.99
CA ASN A 365 -9.34 22.52 9.30
C ASN A 365 -8.78 21.10 9.24
N ILE A 366 -9.45 20.17 9.92
CA ILE A 366 -9.14 18.75 9.89
C ILE A 366 -10.06 18.10 8.86
N GLY A 367 -9.52 17.69 7.73
CA GLY A 367 -10.28 17.23 6.59
C GLY A 367 -10.31 15.72 6.44
N TRP A 368 -11.42 15.23 5.94
CA TRP A 368 -11.55 13.88 5.40
C TRP A 368 -12.21 13.95 4.02
N MET A 369 -11.74 13.11 3.12
CA MET A 369 -12.30 12.94 1.79
C MET A 369 -12.53 11.47 1.48
N GLY A 370 -13.65 11.17 0.86
CA GLY A 370 -13.95 9.81 0.44
C GLY A 370 -15.34 9.68 -0.15
N THR A 371 -15.57 8.49 -0.72
CA THR A 371 -16.85 8.07 -1.27
C THR A 371 -17.67 7.27 -0.24
N ASN A 372 -18.81 6.75 -0.66
CA ASN A 372 -19.59 5.82 0.17
C ASN A 372 -18.80 4.54 0.52
N GLY A 373 -17.81 4.16 -0.30
CA GLY A 373 -16.96 3.00 -0.05
C GLY A 373 -16.08 3.15 1.20
N GLN A 374 -15.66 4.38 1.52
CA GLN A 374 -14.81 4.68 2.67
C GLN A 374 -15.58 5.19 3.90
N LEU A 375 -16.92 5.17 3.87
CA LEU A 375 -17.73 5.70 4.98
C LEU A 375 -17.48 4.96 6.30
N GLU A 376 -17.36 3.64 6.24
CA GLU A 376 -17.10 2.81 7.42
C GLU A 376 -15.68 3.03 7.98
N ASP A 377 -14.73 3.37 7.14
CA ASP A 377 -13.37 3.72 7.54
C ASP A 377 -13.34 5.05 8.31
N LEU A 378 -14.15 6.03 7.91
CA LEU A 378 -14.34 7.26 8.68
C LEU A 378 -15.04 7.00 10.02
N VAL A 379 -16.08 6.15 10.04
CA VAL A 379 -16.80 5.77 11.27
C VAL A 379 -15.84 5.20 12.31
N PHE A 380 -14.84 4.43 11.88
CA PHE A 380 -13.83 3.83 12.73
C PHE A 380 -13.09 4.84 13.62
N ILE A 381 -12.75 6.03 13.10
CA ILE A 381 -12.04 7.09 13.85
C ILE A 381 -12.94 8.26 14.29
N ARG A 382 -14.24 8.26 13.94
CA ARG A 382 -15.17 9.38 14.15
C ARG A 382 -15.14 9.95 15.56
N ARG A 383 -15.15 9.08 16.59
CA ARG A 383 -15.19 9.52 18.01
C ARG A 383 -13.95 10.34 18.39
N TYR A 384 -12.80 10.03 17.82
CA TYR A 384 -11.54 10.73 18.09
C TYR A 384 -11.50 12.09 17.39
N ILE A 385 -12.04 12.17 16.17
CA ILE A 385 -12.22 13.46 15.48
C ILE A 385 -13.12 14.37 16.34
N ILE A 386 -14.28 13.89 16.78
CA ILE A 386 -15.20 14.67 17.62
C ILE A 386 -14.51 15.10 18.92
N ARG A 387 -13.69 14.24 19.53
CA ARG A 387 -12.94 14.57 20.74
C ARG A 387 -11.95 15.71 20.50
N ILE A 388 -11.16 15.65 19.42
CA ILE A 388 -10.22 16.72 19.03
C ILE A 388 -10.96 18.04 18.79
N ILE A 389 -12.06 18.01 18.03
CA ILE A 389 -12.85 19.23 17.75
C ILE A 389 -13.41 19.85 19.04
N ARG A 390 -13.77 19.04 20.04
CA ARG A 390 -14.25 19.55 21.35
C ARG A 390 -13.11 20.04 22.23
N GLU A 391 -11.95 19.41 22.19
CA GLU A 391 -10.76 19.79 22.97
C GLU A 391 -10.17 21.14 22.51
N PHE A 392 -10.11 21.38 21.20
CA PHE A 392 -9.47 22.57 20.62
C PHE A 392 -10.50 23.51 19.98
N HIS A 393 -10.73 24.67 20.58
CA HIS A 393 -11.75 25.63 20.11
C HIS A 393 -11.48 26.24 18.73
N ASN A 394 -10.23 26.25 18.29
CA ASN A 394 -9.79 26.76 16.99
C ASN A 394 -9.73 25.68 15.90
N THR A 395 -10.42 24.56 16.06
CA THR A 395 -10.46 23.49 15.06
C THR A 395 -11.84 23.32 14.44
N ARG A 396 -11.89 22.77 13.23
CA ARG A 396 -13.12 22.45 12.52
C ARG A 396 -12.92 21.17 11.71
N VAL A 397 -13.93 20.29 11.70
CA VAL A 397 -13.94 19.15 10.78
C VAL A 397 -14.46 19.59 9.41
N VAL A 398 -13.75 19.17 8.34
CA VAL A 398 -14.13 19.40 6.94
C VAL A 398 -14.36 18.06 6.27
N VAL A 399 -15.58 17.85 5.79
CA VAL A 399 -15.94 16.63 5.05
C VAL A 399 -16.11 16.98 3.57
N MET A 400 -15.38 16.28 2.72
CA MET A 400 -15.33 16.53 1.29
C MET A 400 -15.94 15.37 0.50
N GLY A 401 -16.84 15.69 -0.41
CA GLY A 401 -17.42 14.76 -1.40
C GLY A 401 -18.62 13.94 -0.92
N ASN A 402 -18.70 13.57 0.35
CA ASN A 402 -19.74 12.67 0.84
C ASN A 402 -20.69 13.33 1.85
N PRO A 403 -21.95 13.61 1.49
CA PRO A 403 -22.92 14.24 2.40
C PRO A 403 -23.35 13.30 3.55
N GLN A 404 -23.29 11.97 3.39
CA GLN A 404 -23.61 11.04 4.48
C GLN A 404 -22.50 11.05 5.54
N ALA A 405 -21.24 11.17 5.13
CA ALA A 405 -20.12 11.35 6.04
C ALA A 405 -20.22 12.63 6.86
N TYR A 406 -20.72 13.73 6.26
CA TYR A 406 -20.96 14.97 6.98
C TYR A 406 -21.98 14.83 8.11
N ARG A 407 -23.03 14.02 7.91
CA ARG A 407 -24.03 13.73 8.96
C ARG A 407 -23.46 13.04 10.18
N LEU A 408 -22.35 12.32 10.04
CA LEU A 408 -21.68 11.70 11.20
C LEU A 408 -21.24 12.74 12.25
N PHE A 409 -21.13 14.00 11.90
CA PHE A 409 -20.67 15.08 12.77
C PHE A 409 -21.78 16.04 13.23
N GLU A 410 -23.06 15.66 13.08
CA GLU A 410 -24.22 16.49 13.51
C GLU A 410 -24.22 16.83 15.00
N SER A 411 -23.50 16.04 15.84
CA SER A 411 -23.31 16.35 17.26
C SER A 411 -22.37 17.53 17.55
N LEU A 412 -21.70 18.06 16.52
CA LEU A 412 -20.88 19.26 16.60
C LEU A 412 -21.70 20.50 16.15
N PRO A 413 -21.44 21.70 16.72
CA PRO A 413 -22.03 22.95 16.25
C PRO A 413 -21.74 23.19 14.76
N GLU A 414 -22.60 23.91 14.06
CA GLU A 414 -22.45 24.17 12.61
C GLU A 414 -21.16 24.89 12.26
N ASN A 415 -20.74 25.87 13.08
CA ASN A 415 -19.48 26.59 12.90
C ASN A 415 -18.22 25.71 13.11
N ARG A 416 -18.38 24.50 13.66
CA ARG A 416 -17.30 23.54 13.93
C ARG A 416 -17.25 22.39 12.90
N ARG A 417 -18.08 22.43 11.88
CA ARG A 417 -18.12 21.47 10.79
C ARG A 417 -18.37 22.16 9.46
N MET A 418 -17.79 21.66 8.40
CA MET A 418 -17.95 22.18 7.05
C MET A 418 -18.12 21.03 6.07
N TYR A 419 -19.02 21.21 5.13
CA TYR A 419 -19.19 20.30 4.00
C TYR A 419 -18.75 20.99 2.71
N ILE A 420 -17.96 20.29 1.90
CA ILE A 420 -17.57 20.72 0.56
C ILE A 420 -18.03 19.63 -0.42
N PRO A 421 -18.84 19.96 -1.42
CA PRO A 421 -19.32 18.99 -2.39
C PRO A 421 -18.19 18.45 -3.27
N THR A 422 -18.46 17.35 -3.99
CA THR A 422 -17.55 16.83 -5.01
C THR A 422 -17.29 17.89 -6.07
N VAL A 423 -16.03 18.04 -6.44
CA VAL A 423 -15.57 18.95 -7.48
C VAL A 423 -15.04 18.15 -8.68
N ALA A 424 -14.83 18.81 -9.81
CA ALA A 424 -14.10 18.23 -10.92
C ALA A 424 -12.65 17.92 -10.49
N HIS A 425 -12.04 16.93 -11.14
CA HIS A 425 -10.69 16.49 -10.72
C HIS A 425 -9.64 17.61 -10.89
N GLU A 426 -9.80 18.45 -11.87
CA GLU A 426 -8.93 19.60 -12.10
C GLU A 426 -8.96 20.60 -10.94
N GLU A 427 -10.06 20.66 -10.19
CA GLU A 427 -10.24 21.52 -9.01
C GLU A 427 -9.80 20.83 -7.70
N PHE A 428 -9.40 19.56 -7.77
CA PHE A 428 -9.03 18.76 -6.63
C PHE A 428 -7.90 19.39 -5.76
N PRO A 429 -6.83 19.97 -6.34
CA PRO A 429 -5.80 20.64 -5.53
C PRO A 429 -6.34 21.86 -4.75
N TYR A 430 -7.36 22.53 -5.28
CA TYR A 430 -8.06 23.58 -4.55
C TYR A 430 -8.84 23.01 -3.38
N LEU A 431 -9.51 21.88 -3.57
CA LEU A 431 -10.23 21.18 -2.51
C LEU A 431 -9.30 20.80 -1.35
N LEU A 432 -8.14 20.19 -1.66
CA LEU A 432 -7.12 19.87 -0.67
C LEU A 432 -6.60 21.10 0.07
N SER A 433 -6.51 22.25 -0.60
CA SER A 433 -6.08 23.49 0.06
C SER A 433 -7.06 24.00 1.13
N GLN A 434 -8.27 23.42 1.24
CA GLN A 434 -9.24 23.80 2.27
C GLN A 434 -8.98 23.15 3.62
N VAL A 435 -8.00 22.26 3.73
CA VAL A 435 -7.64 21.58 4.99
C VAL A 435 -6.20 21.86 5.39
N ASP A 436 -5.93 21.79 6.68
CA ASP A 436 -4.60 21.98 7.29
C ASP A 436 -4.01 20.64 7.76
N ILE A 437 -4.86 19.63 7.96
CA ILE A 437 -4.52 18.25 8.30
C ILE A 437 -5.49 17.34 7.54
N LEU A 438 -4.98 16.42 6.73
CA LEU A 438 -5.80 15.43 6.03
C LEU A 438 -5.85 14.13 6.83
N LEU A 439 -7.03 13.53 6.97
CA LEU A 439 -7.22 12.23 7.60
C LEU A 439 -7.51 11.18 6.52
N VAL A 440 -6.73 10.10 6.53
CA VAL A 440 -6.88 8.97 5.59
C VAL A 440 -7.04 7.67 6.38
N PRO A 441 -8.17 7.49 7.06
CA PRO A 441 -8.46 6.26 7.78
C PRO A 441 -8.82 5.14 6.82
N LEU A 442 -8.23 3.98 7.03
CA LEU A 442 -8.58 2.73 6.37
C LEU A 442 -8.57 1.61 7.41
N ARG A 443 -9.62 0.81 7.45
CA ARG A 443 -9.66 -0.38 8.31
C ARG A 443 -8.76 -1.47 7.74
N ASN A 444 -8.26 -2.30 8.63
CA ASN A 444 -7.46 -3.46 8.28
C ASN A 444 -8.32 -4.52 7.56
N THR A 445 -8.43 -4.42 6.24
CA THR A 445 -9.15 -5.36 5.38
C THR A 445 -8.27 -5.73 4.17
N PRO A 446 -8.40 -6.95 3.61
CA PRO A 446 -7.64 -7.34 2.43
C PRO A 446 -7.80 -6.38 1.24
N TYR A 447 -8.99 -5.78 1.08
CA TYR A 447 -9.26 -4.78 0.06
C TYR A 447 -8.50 -3.48 0.31
N ASN A 448 -8.56 -2.96 1.54
CA ASN A 448 -7.86 -1.72 1.89
C ASN A 448 -6.33 -1.88 1.80
N PHE A 449 -5.80 -3.08 2.06
CA PHE A 449 -4.35 -3.34 1.91
C PHE A 449 -3.85 -3.23 0.48
N SER A 450 -4.69 -3.51 -0.51
CA SER A 450 -4.32 -3.37 -1.92
C SER A 450 -4.48 -1.94 -2.47
N LEU A 451 -5.01 -1.00 -1.68
CA LEU A 451 -5.20 0.38 -2.13
C LEU A 451 -3.85 1.11 -2.31
N PRO A 452 -3.74 1.96 -3.33
CA PRO A 452 -2.55 2.77 -3.56
C PRO A 452 -2.44 3.95 -2.57
N ASP A 453 -1.28 4.57 -2.56
CA ASP A 453 -0.94 5.74 -1.77
C ASP A 453 -1.37 7.09 -2.41
N THR A 454 -2.15 7.08 -3.44
CA THR A 454 -2.53 8.23 -4.28
C THR A 454 -2.88 9.48 -3.47
N LEU A 455 -3.77 9.33 -2.49
CA LEU A 455 -4.24 10.48 -1.70
C LEU A 455 -3.14 11.09 -0.82
N LEU A 456 -2.18 10.28 -0.35
CA LEU A 456 -1.02 10.77 0.41
C LEU A 456 -0.04 11.53 -0.49
N VAL A 457 0.18 11.02 -1.71
CA VAL A 457 1.01 11.68 -2.73
C VAL A 457 0.41 13.02 -3.13
N GLU A 458 -0.89 13.08 -3.36
CA GLU A 458 -1.63 14.29 -3.70
C GLU A 458 -1.63 15.30 -2.54
N ALA A 459 -1.82 14.85 -1.31
CA ALA A 459 -1.69 15.70 -0.12
C ALA A 459 -0.26 16.26 -0.01
N GLY A 460 0.75 15.41 -0.23
CA GLY A 460 2.15 15.83 -0.29
C GLY A 460 2.39 16.87 -1.39
N ALA A 461 1.95 16.62 -2.63
CA ALA A 461 2.09 17.59 -3.73
C ALA A 461 1.48 18.95 -3.41
N LYS A 462 0.41 18.97 -2.61
CA LYS A 462 -0.22 20.20 -2.11
C LYS A 462 0.49 20.77 -0.87
N GLY A 463 1.35 20.02 -0.21
CA GLY A 463 2.02 20.40 1.03
C GLY A 463 1.11 20.33 2.25
N ILE A 464 0.10 19.47 2.23
CA ILE A 464 -0.85 19.25 3.33
C ILE A 464 -0.39 18.01 4.13
N PRO A 465 -0.06 18.17 5.43
CA PRO A 465 0.27 17.04 6.29
C PRO A 465 -0.96 16.16 6.53
N TRP A 466 -0.72 14.88 6.73
CA TRP A 466 -1.77 13.89 6.89
C TRP A 466 -1.57 12.99 8.11
N VAL A 467 -2.65 12.39 8.58
CA VAL A 467 -2.66 11.24 9.49
C VAL A 467 -3.34 10.10 8.77
N ALA A 468 -2.70 8.95 8.66
CA ALA A 468 -3.19 7.82 7.89
C ALA A 468 -3.08 6.49 8.65
N SER A 469 -3.88 5.51 8.25
CA SER A 469 -3.81 4.14 8.77
C SER A 469 -2.51 3.44 8.34
N SER A 470 -2.08 2.47 9.14
CA SER A 470 -0.93 1.61 8.87
C SER A 470 -1.32 0.53 7.85
N ILE A 471 -1.33 0.89 6.55
CA ILE A 471 -1.44 -0.07 5.44
C ILE A 471 -0.13 -0.09 4.63
N PRO A 472 0.20 -1.18 3.93
CA PRO A 472 1.52 -1.35 3.32
C PRO A 472 1.93 -0.21 2.37
N SER A 473 1.03 0.25 1.49
CA SER A 473 1.32 1.36 0.57
C SER A 473 1.60 2.68 1.31
N PHE A 474 0.87 2.93 2.42
CA PHE A 474 1.05 4.14 3.23
C PHE A 474 2.32 4.08 4.07
N GLN A 475 2.67 2.91 4.59
CA GLN A 475 3.93 2.70 5.32
C GLN A 475 5.15 2.99 4.44
N ARG A 476 5.10 2.65 3.16
CA ARG A 476 6.16 3.01 2.21
C ARG A 476 6.22 4.51 1.90
N TRP A 477 5.09 5.21 2.01
CA TRP A 477 4.98 6.65 1.81
C TRP A 477 4.97 7.40 3.14
N GLN A 478 6.05 7.38 3.90
CA GLN A 478 6.10 7.95 5.26
C GLN A 478 6.41 9.44 5.33
N ARG A 479 6.75 10.10 4.21
CA ARG A 479 7.07 11.52 4.18
C ARG A 479 5.83 12.38 3.97
N GLY A 480 5.68 13.39 4.80
CA GLY A 480 4.59 14.36 4.69
C GLY A 480 3.43 14.13 5.65
N GLY A 481 3.50 13.10 6.51
CA GLY A 481 2.46 12.84 7.50
C GLY A 481 2.89 11.85 8.56
N VAL A 482 1.91 11.30 9.27
CA VAL A 482 2.10 10.38 10.38
C VAL A 482 1.20 9.16 10.22
N ILE A 483 1.75 7.97 10.39
CA ILE A 483 1.01 6.72 10.40
C ILE A 483 0.46 6.46 11.81
N SER A 484 -0.75 5.95 11.90
CA SER A 484 -1.41 5.51 13.14
C SER A 484 -1.74 4.02 13.02
N GLU A 485 -1.14 3.22 13.89
CA GLU A 485 -1.33 1.77 13.93
C GLU A 485 -2.59 1.37 14.70
N ASN A 486 -2.96 2.17 15.69
CA ASN A 486 -4.11 1.92 16.55
C ASN A 486 -4.91 3.21 16.83
N LEU A 487 -6.05 3.04 17.48
CA LEU A 487 -7.01 4.12 17.74
C LEU A 487 -6.48 5.22 18.67
N ASP A 488 -5.60 4.88 19.63
CA ASP A 488 -5.05 5.86 20.56
C ASP A 488 -4.01 6.74 19.86
N GLU A 489 -3.23 6.16 18.97
CA GLU A 489 -2.32 6.92 18.11
C GLU A 489 -3.05 7.89 17.17
N TRP A 490 -4.23 7.53 16.65
CA TRP A 490 -5.05 8.46 15.89
C TRP A 490 -5.35 9.74 16.68
N HIS A 491 -5.71 9.60 17.96
CA HIS A 491 -5.96 10.75 18.81
C HIS A 491 -4.69 11.55 19.09
N LEU A 492 -3.59 10.86 19.45
CA LEU A 492 -2.31 11.50 19.76
C LEU A 492 -1.74 12.24 18.55
N ASN A 493 -1.72 11.61 17.39
CA ASN A 493 -1.18 12.17 16.16
C ASN A 493 -2.00 13.38 15.67
N MET A 494 -3.33 13.30 15.69
CA MET A 494 -4.18 14.45 15.41
C MET A 494 -3.91 15.60 16.40
N ARG A 495 -3.79 15.28 17.68
CA ARG A 495 -3.53 16.27 18.74
C ARG A 495 -2.17 16.95 18.54
N HIS A 496 -1.11 16.21 18.25
CA HIS A 496 0.21 16.75 17.96
C HIS A 496 0.17 17.70 16.76
N LEU A 497 -0.46 17.28 15.66
CA LEU A 497 -0.58 18.13 14.47
C LEU A 497 -1.45 19.37 14.69
N VAL A 498 -2.44 19.33 15.58
CA VAL A 498 -3.22 20.51 15.96
C VAL A 498 -2.39 21.48 16.79
N MET A 499 -1.59 20.99 17.73
CA MET A 499 -0.85 21.82 18.67
C MET A 499 0.43 22.44 18.05
N ASP A 500 1.06 21.74 17.13
CA ASP A 500 2.38 22.10 16.59
C ASP A 500 2.26 22.56 15.12
N GLU A 501 2.26 23.86 14.92
CA GLU A 501 2.22 24.47 13.59
C GLU A 501 3.52 24.25 12.81
N GLU A 502 4.66 24.26 13.48
CA GLU A 502 5.95 24.05 12.81
C GLU A 502 6.09 22.60 12.33
N LEU A 503 5.61 21.63 13.12
CA LEU A 503 5.50 20.24 12.68
C LEU A 503 4.63 20.12 11.41
N ARG A 504 3.45 20.77 11.39
CA ARG A 504 2.61 20.77 10.18
C ARG A 504 3.32 21.34 8.97
N ARG A 505 4.02 22.46 9.14
CA ARG A 505 4.80 23.10 8.05
C ARG A 505 5.95 22.22 7.58
N ARG A 506 6.68 21.60 8.49
CA ARG A 506 7.76 20.68 8.17
C ARG A 506 7.25 19.49 7.38
N LEU A 507 6.25 18.78 7.89
CA LEU A 507 5.66 17.63 7.21
C LEU A 507 5.08 18.01 5.84
N GLY A 508 4.47 19.20 5.70
CA GLY A 508 4.00 19.69 4.41
C GLY A 508 5.13 19.91 3.41
N ARG A 509 6.29 20.45 3.84
CA ARG A 509 7.48 20.58 2.99
C ARG A 509 8.07 19.22 2.58
N ASP A 510 8.21 18.32 3.56
CA ASP A 510 8.75 16.97 3.35
C ASP A 510 7.86 16.18 2.38
N GLY A 511 6.53 16.27 2.56
CA GLY A 511 5.56 15.66 1.66
C GLY A 511 5.63 16.23 0.24
N ARG A 512 5.83 17.54 0.09
CA ARG A 512 5.97 18.18 -1.22
C ARG A 512 7.23 17.71 -1.94
N SER A 513 8.36 17.66 -1.24
CA SER A 513 9.61 17.15 -1.79
C SER A 513 9.49 15.69 -2.22
N ALA A 514 8.88 14.84 -1.37
CA ALA A 514 8.66 13.44 -1.72
C ALA A 514 7.73 13.27 -2.93
N ALA A 515 6.67 14.09 -3.03
CA ALA A 515 5.70 14.02 -4.13
C ALA A 515 6.32 14.33 -5.51
N GLU A 516 7.46 15.02 -5.59
CA GLU A 516 8.18 15.28 -6.84
C GLU A 516 8.60 13.99 -7.54
N ALA A 517 8.89 12.92 -6.80
CA ALA A 517 9.21 11.62 -7.37
C ALA A 517 8.02 10.99 -8.13
N ARG A 518 6.79 11.41 -7.80
CA ARG A 518 5.55 10.94 -8.43
C ARG A 518 4.95 11.95 -9.41
N GLU A 519 5.72 12.96 -9.83
CA GLU A 519 5.29 13.89 -10.89
C GLU A 519 5.13 13.13 -12.21
N MET A 520 4.06 13.44 -12.96
CA MET A 520 3.67 12.65 -14.14
C MET A 520 4.71 12.63 -15.26
N LYS A 521 5.60 13.59 -15.37
CA LYS A 521 6.71 13.51 -16.34
C LYS A 521 7.67 12.35 -16.02
N ARG A 522 7.87 12.02 -14.74
CA ARG A 522 8.68 10.87 -14.32
C ARG A 522 7.88 9.57 -14.46
N MET A 523 6.64 9.55 -13.97
CA MET A 523 5.76 8.38 -14.07
C MET A 523 5.48 8.03 -15.54
N GLY A 524 5.29 9.02 -16.40
CA GLY A 524 5.10 8.85 -17.84
C GLY A 524 6.30 8.21 -18.54
N ARG A 525 7.54 8.45 -18.07
CA ARG A 525 8.72 7.73 -18.58
C ARG A 525 8.65 6.24 -18.29
N GLN A 526 8.24 5.84 -17.08
CA GLN A 526 8.06 4.41 -16.75
C GLN A 526 7.00 3.76 -17.66
N TRP A 527 5.91 4.47 -17.94
CA TRP A 527 4.90 4.00 -18.89
C TRP A 527 5.47 3.89 -20.31
N LEU A 528 6.27 4.87 -20.74
CA LEU A 528 6.88 4.87 -22.06
C LEU A 528 7.89 3.72 -22.22
N GLU A 529 8.67 3.42 -21.20
CA GLU A 529 9.56 2.26 -21.14
C GLU A 529 8.80 0.94 -21.21
N LEU A 530 7.68 0.84 -20.49
CA LEU A 530 6.80 -0.32 -20.58
C LEU A 530 6.23 -0.48 -22.00
N ILE A 531 5.72 0.60 -22.60
CA ILE A 531 5.18 0.61 -23.96
C ILE A 531 6.25 0.15 -24.96
N ASN A 532 7.46 0.70 -24.91
CA ASN A 532 8.57 0.29 -25.76
C ASN A 532 8.91 -1.19 -25.57
N ARG A 533 8.95 -1.67 -24.32
CA ARG A 533 9.25 -3.08 -24.02
C ARG A 533 8.22 -4.02 -24.64
N VAL A 534 6.93 -3.76 -24.47
CA VAL A 534 5.87 -4.67 -24.98
C VAL A 534 5.74 -4.63 -26.50
N THR A 535 6.10 -3.51 -27.15
CA THR A 535 6.08 -3.40 -28.61
C THR A 535 7.32 -4.02 -29.26
N HIS A 536 8.49 -4.01 -28.60
CA HIS A 536 9.73 -4.62 -29.10
C HIS A 536 9.83 -6.12 -28.84
N GLN A 537 9.22 -6.66 -27.79
CA GLN A 537 9.17 -8.11 -27.55
C GLN A 537 8.47 -8.88 -28.69
N GLY A 538 7.57 -8.23 -29.43
CA GLY A 538 6.98 -8.82 -30.64
C GLY A 538 7.96 -8.98 -31.79
N VAL A 539 9.01 -8.15 -31.86
CA VAL A 539 10.05 -8.18 -32.92
C VAL A 539 11.11 -9.23 -32.59
N ASP A 540 11.51 -9.37 -31.33
CA ASP A 540 12.54 -10.34 -30.93
C ASP A 540 12.05 -11.79 -31.03
N LEU A 541 10.76 -12.07 -30.74
CA LEU A 541 10.18 -13.41 -30.93
C LEU A 541 10.15 -13.83 -32.41
N LEU A 542 9.96 -12.91 -33.34
CA LEU A 542 10.01 -13.18 -34.78
C LEU A 542 11.46 -13.39 -35.24
N SER A 543 12.43 -12.63 -34.69
CA SER A 543 13.84 -12.78 -35.01
C SER A 543 14.44 -14.08 -34.45
N ASP A 544 13.96 -14.56 -33.31
CA ASP A 544 14.39 -15.83 -32.74
C ASP A 544 13.71 -17.05 -33.41
N MET A 545 12.49 -16.89 -33.93
CA MET A 545 11.85 -17.93 -34.74
C MET A 545 12.55 -18.08 -36.12
N GLU A 546 13.00 -17.00 -36.73
CA GLU A 546 13.79 -17.06 -37.99
C GLU A 546 15.18 -17.67 -37.78
N LYS A 547 15.77 -17.54 -36.60
CA LYS A 547 17.06 -18.18 -36.23
C LYS A 547 16.92 -19.66 -35.85
N THR A 548 15.70 -20.15 -35.57
CA THR A 548 15.44 -21.53 -35.11
C THR A 548 14.89 -22.45 -36.22
N ILE A 549 14.82 -21.98 -37.46
CA ILE A 549 14.55 -22.86 -38.61
C ILE A 549 15.84 -23.58 -38.96
N PRO A 550 15.99 -24.89 -38.67
CA PRO A 550 17.17 -25.61 -39.11
C PRO A 550 17.21 -25.67 -40.64
N SER A 551 18.34 -25.32 -41.21
CA SER A 551 18.66 -25.47 -42.63
C SER A 551 18.70 -26.97 -43.03
N TYR A 552 17.55 -27.62 -43.11
CA TYR A 552 17.37 -28.96 -43.62
C TYR A 552 16.68 -29.02 -45.00
N LEU A 553 16.81 -28.00 -45.80
CA LEU A 553 16.38 -28.06 -47.22
C LEU A 553 17.45 -27.51 -48.14
N SER A 554 18.62 -28.12 -48.11
CA SER A 554 19.60 -28.08 -49.21
C SER A 554 20.37 -29.40 -49.25
N LEU A 555 19.69 -30.43 -49.73
CA LEU A 555 20.28 -31.61 -50.37
C LEU A 555 19.24 -32.05 -51.38
N GLU A 556 19.47 -31.72 -52.66
CA GLU A 556 19.77 -32.62 -53.74
C GLU A 556 19.75 -31.90 -55.07
N GLN A 557 20.89 -31.79 -55.63
CA GLN A 557 21.17 -32.29 -56.97
C GLN A 557 22.27 -33.30 -56.85
#